data_93252593ca2cbb9d404b488910f4cc44
#
_entry.id   93252593ca2cbb9d404b488910f4cc44
#
_cell.length_a   1.000
_cell.length_b   1.000
_cell.length_c   1.000
_cell.angle_alpha   90.00
_cell.angle_beta   90.00
_cell.angle_gamma   90.00
#
_symmetry.space_group_name_H-M   'P 1'
#
loop_
_entity.id
_entity.type
_entity.pdbx_description
1 polymer ?
#
loop_
_entity_poly.entity_id
_entity_poly.type
_entity_poly.pdbx_seq_one_letter_code
_entity_poly.pdbx_strand_id
1 'polypeptide(L)'
;MEIGTFYMKKGNYDAAIDRFAEAARYQPTLARPWLLLGETYEKKHDKAHAIESYKKYLEVFPGAEDAAKVQKRIATLEEKAGQQPSKRPTP
;
A
#
# COMPACT_ATOMS: atom_id res chain seq x y z
N MET A 1 10.70 -5.01 -10.88
CA MET A 1 10.41 -4.05 -9.81
C MET A 1 11.32 -2.84 -9.77
N GLU A 2 12.48 -2.97 -10.34
CA GLU A 2 13.39 -1.83 -10.38
C GLU A 2 12.81 -0.65 -11.14
N ILE A 3 12.04 -0.92 -12.18
CA ILE A 3 11.42 0.15 -12.96
C ILE A 3 10.40 0.90 -12.10
N GLY A 4 9.62 0.14 -11.32
CA GLY A 4 8.65 0.77 -10.41
C GLY A 4 9.32 1.64 -9.37
N THR A 5 10.43 1.15 -8.82
CA THR A 5 11.19 1.90 -7.84
C THR A 5 11.77 3.17 -8.44
N PHE A 6 12.21 3.08 -9.69
CA PHE A 6 12.70 4.23 -10.41
C PHE A 6 11.64 5.32 -10.49
N TYR A 7 10.42 4.96 -10.88
CA TYR A 7 9.33 5.93 -10.97
C TYR A 7 8.97 6.50 -9.61
N MET A 8 9.04 5.66 -8.58
CA MET A 8 8.73 6.10 -7.25
C MET A 8 9.70 7.18 -6.79
N LYS A 9 10.97 7.00 -7.06
CA LYS A 9 11.98 7.98 -6.70
C LYS A 9 11.80 9.29 -7.44
N LYS A 10 11.26 9.22 -8.64
CA LYS A 10 11.01 10.43 -9.42
C LYS A 10 9.69 11.10 -9.04
N GLY A 11 8.96 10.52 -8.12
CA GLY A 11 7.66 11.07 -7.74
C GLY A 11 6.54 10.71 -8.70
N ASN A 12 6.81 9.86 -9.66
CA ASN A 12 5.79 9.43 -10.61
C ASN A 12 5.09 8.21 -10.03
N TYR A 13 4.20 8.46 -9.08
CA TYR A 13 3.58 7.38 -8.31
C TYR A 13 2.63 6.54 -9.15
N ASP A 14 1.91 7.15 -10.08
CA ASP A 14 1.00 6.39 -10.92
C ASP A 14 1.74 5.37 -11.77
N ALA A 15 2.87 5.75 -12.35
CA ALA A 15 3.67 4.81 -13.13
C ALA A 15 4.25 3.73 -12.24
N ALA A 16 4.67 4.08 -11.03
CA ALA A 16 5.19 3.11 -10.09
C ALA A 16 4.11 2.10 -9.72
N ILE A 17 2.90 2.57 -9.46
CA ILE A 17 1.78 1.70 -9.13
C ILE A 17 1.53 0.71 -10.26
N ASP A 18 1.53 1.18 -11.49
CA ASP A 18 1.31 0.30 -12.64
C ASP A 18 2.34 -0.82 -12.68
N ARG A 19 3.60 -0.49 -12.43
CA ARG A 19 4.66 -1.50 -12.48
C ARG A 19 4.55 -2.49 -11.33
N PHE A 20 4.29 -2.00 -10.13
CA PHE A 20 4.16 -2.88 -8.98
C PHE A 20 2.90 -3.75 -9.09
N ALA A 21 1.80 -3.18 -9.60
CA ALA A 21 0.57 -3.93 -9.77
C ALA A 21 0.75 -5.04 -10.81
N GLU A 22 1.49 -4.75 -11.86
CA GLU A 22 1.78 -5.73 -12.88
C GLU A 22 2.58 -6.89 -12.27
N ALA A 23 3.59 -6.56 -11.47
CA ALA A 23 4.40 -7.59 -10.82
C ALA A 23 3.54 -8.44 -9.88
N ALA A 24 2.62 -7.82 -9.15
CA ALA A 24 1.74 -8.56 -8.26
C ALA A 24 0.79 -9.47 -9.02
N ARG A 25 0.39 -9.07 -10.21
CA ARG A 25 -0.49 -9.90 -11.03
C ARG A 25 0.24 -11.13 -11.55
N TYR A 26 1.50 -10.95 -11.95
CA TYR A 26 2.28 -12.06 -12.47
C TYR A 26 2.73 -13.02 -11.39
N GLN A 27 3.00 -12.50 -10.21
CA GLN A 27 3.45 -13.33 -9.09
C GLN A 27 2.70 -12.93 -7.83
N PRO A 28 1.43 -13.34 -7.73
CA PRO A 28 0.60 -12.89 -6.60
C PRO A 28 1.06 -13.36 -5.22
N THR A 29 1.89 -14.40 -5.18
CA THR A 29 2.41 -14.87 -3.89
C THR A 29 3.74 -14.24 -3.53
N LEU A 30 4.25 -13.35 -4.36
CA LEU A 30 5.46 -12.64 -4.04
C LEU A 30 5.06 -11.42 -3.22
N ALA A 31 5.55 -11.33 -2.00
CA ALA A 31 5.08 -10.33 -1.07
C ALA A 31 5.53 -8.90 -1.39
N ARG A 32 6.74 -8.76 -1.88
CA ARG A 32 7.33 -7.44 -2.06
C ARG A 32 6.52 -6.47 -2.92
N PRO A 33 5.95 -6.88 -4.06
CA PRO A 33 5.14 -5.94 -4.83
C PRO A 33 3.97 -5.37 -4.03
N TRP A 34 3.37 -6.17 -3.16
CA TRP A 34 2.25 -5.69 -2.34
C TRP A 34 2.71 -4.63 -1.35
N LEU A 35 3.89 -4.83 -0.76
CA LEU A 35 4.44 -3.85 0.17
C LEU A 35 4.73 -2.53 -0.56
N LEU A 36 5.35 -2.63 -1.72
CA LEU A 36 5.68 -1.45 -2.50
C LEU A 36 4.43 -0.71 -2.98
N LEU A 37 3.39 -1.46 -3.31
CA LEU A 37 2.12 -0.83 -3.65
C LEU A 37 1.56 -0.05 -2.48
N GLY A 38 1.58 -0.65 -1.29
CA GLY A 38 1.09 0.02 -0.10
C GLY A 38 1.83 1.33 0.14
N GLU A 39 3.14 1.27 0.06
CA GLU A 39 3.96 2.46 0.28
C GLU A 39 3.70 3.54 -0.76
N THR A 40 3.54 3.14 -2.01
CA THR A 40 3.34 4.09 -3.09
C THR A 40 1.97 4.75 -2.99
N TYR A 41 0.93 3.96 -2.70
CA TYR A 41 -0.40 4.50 -2.50
C TYR A 41 -0.41 5.48 -1.33
N GLU A 42 0.37 5.16 -0.29
CA GLU A 42 0.46 6.05 0.86
C GLU A 42 1.05 7.39 0.47
N LYS A 43 2.09 7.38 -0.34
CA LYS A 43 2.71 8.61 -0.80
C LYS A 43 1.77 9.40 -1.69
N LYS A 44 0.86 8.71 -2.36
CA LYS A 44 -0.13 9.34 -3.19
C LYS A 44 -1.34 9.79 -2.38
N HIS A 45 -1.34 9.50 -1.09
CA HIS A 45 -2.44 9.83 -0.18
C HIS A 45 -3.72 9.06 -0.48
N ASP A 46 -3.57 7.88 -1.06
CA ASP A 46 -4.70 7.00 -1.33
C ASP A 46 -4.74 5.96 -0.22
N LYS A 47 -5.35 6.33 0.89
CA LYS A 47 -5.36 5.49 2.09
C LYS A 47 -6.07 4.18 1.88
N ALA A 48 -7.16 4.19 1.16
CA ALA A 48 -7.94 2.98 0.95
C ALA A 48 -7.14 1.90 0.23
N HIS A 49 -6.48 2.29 -0.86
CA HIS A 49 -5.69 1.32 -1.61
C HIS A 49 -4.41 0.94 -0.87
N ALA A 50 -3.85 1.86 -0.09
CA ALA A 50 -2.68 1.54 0.71
C ALA A 50 -3.01 0.46 1.73
N ILE A 51 -4.13 0.61 2.41
CA ILE A 51 -4.57 -0.37 3.40
C ILE A 51 -4.75 -1.73 2.75
N GLU A 52 -5.42 -1.75 1.61
CA GLU A 52 -5.68 -2.97 0.88
C GLU A 52 -4.39 -3.69 0.52
N SER A 53 -3.43 -2.95 0.01
CA SER A 53 -2.15 -3.51 -0.41
C SER A 53 -1.35 -4.04 0.77
N TYR A 54 -1.34 -3.32 1.87
CA TYR A 54 -0.66 -3.77 3.07
C TYR A 54 -1.30 -5.04 3.64
N LYS A 55 -2.63 -5.10 3.61
CA LYS A 55 -3.31 -6.31 4.08
C LYS A 55 -2.95 -7.50 3.20
N LYS A 56 -2.85 -7.27 1.90
CA LYS A 56 -2.46 -8.32 0.99
C LYS A 56 -1.03 -8.78 1.26
N TYR A 57 -0.15 -7.86 1.58
CA TYR A 57 1.22 -8.19 1.94
C TYR A 57 1.25 -9.16 3.12
N LEU A 58 0.46 -8.85 4.15
CA LEU A 58 0.42 -9.69 5.34
C LEU A 58 -0.24 -11.03 5.08
N GLU A 59 -1.19 -11.06 4.16
CA GLU A 59 -1.85 -12.29 3.78
C GLU A 59 -0.88 -13.24 3.09
N VAL A 60 -0.05 -12.67 2.22
CA VAL A 60 0.92 -13.44 1.45
C VAL A 60 2.12 -13.84 2.31
N PHE A 61 2.50 -12.98 3.23
CA PHE A 61 3.68 -13.21 4.04
C PHE A 61 3.42 -12.92 5.52
N PRO A 62 2.59 -13.74 6.17
CA PRO A 62 2.22 -13.47 7.57
C PRO A 62 3.40 -13.50 8.55
N GLY A 63 4.46 -14.21 8.19
CA GLY A 63 5.64 -14.29 9.05
C GLY A 63 6.70 -13.25 8.76
N ALA A 64 6.35 -12.19 8.03
CA ALA A 64 7.33 -11.16 7.70
C ALA A 64 7.87 -10.51 8.96
N GLU A 65 9.16 -10.19 8.93
CA GLU A 65 9.80 -9.54 10.06
C GLU A 65 9.15 -8.22 10.40
N ASP A 66 8.66 -7.52 9.40
CA ASP A 66 8.03 -6.23 9.61
C ASP A 66 6.50 -6.32 9.70
N ALA A 67 5.97 -7.52 9.94
CA ALA A 67 4.53 -7.70 10.00
C ALA A 67 3.87 -6.78 11.03
N ALA A 68 4.45 -6.68 12.21
CA ALA A 68 3.88 -5.84 13.27
C ALA A 68 3.90 -4.37 12.86
N LYS A 69 4.95 -3.96 12.20
CA LYS A 69 5.09 -2.59 11.73
C LYS A 69 4.02 -2.28 10.67
N VAL A 70 3.80 -3.22 9.76
CA VAL A 70 2.80 -3.04 8.73
C VAL A 70 1.40 -3.02 9.32
N GLN A 71 1.13 -3.88 10.31
CA GLN A 71 -0.15 -3.88 10.99
C GLN A 71 -0.42 -2.54 11.65
N LYS A 72 0.60 -1.97 12.25
CA LYS A 72 0.48 -0.68 12.87
C LYS A 72 0.20 0.41 11.85
N ARG A 73 0.83 0.30 10.70
CA ARG A 73 0.61 1.23 9.61
C ARG A 73 -0.82 1.18 9.13
N ILE A 74 -1.34 -0.04 8.98
CA ILE A 74 -2.72 -0.24 8.57
C ILE A 74 -3.66 0.42 9.57
N ALA A 75 -3.43 0.18 10.84
CA ALA A 75 -4.28 0.76 11.88
C ALA A 75 -4.27 2.29 11.83
N THR A 76 -3.10 2.86 11.63
CA THR A 76 -2.98 4.32 11.53
C THR A 76 -3.74 4.85 10.33
N LEU A 77 -3.61 4.17 9.19
CA LEU A 77 -4.30 4.59 7.98
C LEU A 77 -5.81 4.47 8.12
N GLU A 78 -6.26 3.39 8.74
CA GLU A 78 -7.68 3.20 8.97
C GLU A 78 -8.25 4.28 9.87
N GLU A 79 -7.50 4.64 10.87
CA GLU A 79 -7.90 5.68 11.78
C GLU A 79 -8.02 7.02 11.06
N LYS A 80 -7.03 7.36 10.26
CA LYS A 80 -7.06 8.61 9.51
C LYS A 80 -8.17 8.65 8.49
N ALA A 81 -8.42 7.53 7.84
CA ALA A 81 -9.48 7.46 6.86
C ALA A 81 -10.83 7.66 7.52
N GLY A 82 -11.00 7.11 8.71
CA GLY A 82 -12.24 7.26 9.43
C GLY A 82 -12.46 8.65 10.00
N GLN A 83 -11.42 9.45 10.08
CA GLN A 83 -11.52 10.78 10.62
C GLN A 83 -11.69 11.87 9.60
N GLN A 84 -11.83 11.50 8.34
CA GLN A 84 -12.02 12.50 7.32
C GLN A 84 -13.32 13.22 7.50
N PRO A 85 -13.30 14.51 7.67
CA PRO A 85 -14.52 15.26 7.97
C PRO A 85 -15.57 15.18 6.91
N SER A 86 -15.15 15.15 5.67
CA SER A 86 -16.12 15.14 4.61
C SER A 86 -16.92 13.88 4.56
N LYS A 87 -16.51 12.89 5.29
CA LYS A 87 -17.20 11.70 5.28
C LYS A 87 -18.17 11.58 6.34
N ARG A 88 -18.17 12.40 7.29
CA ARG A 88 -19.00 12.25 8.39
C ARG A 88 -20.14 13.04 8.30
N PRO A 89 -21.27 12.50 8.15
CA PRO A 89 -22.47 13.26 8.23
C PRO A 89 -22.56 13.54 9.66
N THR A 90 -22.59 14.68 9.99
CA THR A 90 -22.71 14.97 11.34
C THR A 90 -24.06 14.79 11.70
N PRO A 91 -24.31 14.27 12.72
CA PRO A 91 -25.67 14.08 13.22
C PRO A 91 -26.35 15.38 13.50
#